data_213d7a77fe2789ba04ced1f5307bf284
#
_entry.id   213d7a77fe2789ba04ced1f5307bf284
#
_cell.length_a   1.000
_cell.length_b   1.000
_cell.length_c   1.000
_cell.angle_alpha   90.00
_cell.angle_beta   90.00
_cell.angle_gamma   90.00
#
_symmetry.space_group_name_H-M   'P 1'
#
loop_
_entity.id
_entity.type
_entity.pdbx_description
1 polymer ?
#
loop_
_entity_poly.entity_id
_entity_poly.type
_entity_poly.pdbx_seq_one_letter_code
_entity_poly.pdbx_strand_id
1 'polypeptide(L)'
;MINSTNFTKKIKAMSKDYSHKATNEEIKTRFDNDVERFSNLESGQQTTIDAPLTMELCTGAAKYINPNAKELLDIGCGAGNYTLKMLSKIPNLNCTLNDLSLPMLERASDRVSVQTTGTVTVIQDDMRNLNLPDNHFDIILAAATFHHLRTDADWELVFTKVYQALKPGGSIWISDLIAHDSVLIDNLFKDQYGAYLETLGGETYKQKVFDYIEYEDTPRSLNYQLALLQKVGFSVTEILHKNSYFAAFGAIK
;
A
#
# COMPACT_ATOMS: atom_id res chain seq x y z
N MET A 1 -6.46 12.62 50.45
CA MET A 1 -6.71 13.57 49.34
C MET A 1 -5.39 13.66 48.56
N ILE A 2 -5.26 12.88 47.50
CA ILE A 2 -4.10 12.86 46.61
C ILE A 2 -4.50 13.64 45.37
N ASN A 3 -3.77 14.73 45.12
CA ASN A 3 -3.97 15.68 44.04
C ASN A 3 -3.86 14.99 42.64
N SER A 4 -4.96 15.01 41.91
CA SER A 4 -5.07 14.58 40.50
C SER A 4 -4.77 15.72 39.53
N THR A 5 -3.62 16.35 39.62
CA THR A 5 -3.23 17.42 38.70
C THR A 5 -1.83 17.09 38.10
N ASN A 6 -1.77 17.04 36.76
CA ASN A 6 -0.59 16.97 35.92
C ASN A 6 -0.21 15.59 35.30
N PHE A 7 -1.13 15.01 34.52
CA PHE A 7 -0.74 14.01 33.52
C PHE A 7 -1.17 14.39 32.08
N THR A 8 -1.20 15.69 31.80
CA THR A 8 -1.28 16.20 30.43
C THR A 8 0.12 16.66 29.99
N LYS A 9 1.07 15.73 29.87
CA LYS A 9 2.26 16.02 29.09
C LYS A 9 1.82 16.16 27.62
N LYS A 10 1.74 17.42 27.15
CA LYS A 10 1.77 17.77 25.74
C LYS A 10 2.92 16.99 25.10
N ILE A 11 2.62 15.89 24.41
CA ILE A 11 3.51 15.31 23.42
C ILE A 11 3.53 16.33 22.29
N LYS A 12 4.48 17.24 22.35
CA LYS A 12 4.84 18.11 21.23
C LYS A 12 5.28 17.11 20.16
N ALA A 13 4.48 16.95 19.12
CA ALA A 13 4.87 16.19 17.95
C ALA A 13 6.16 16.84 17.44
N MET A 14 7.31 16.25 17.74
CA MET A 14 8.55 16.57 17.03
C MET A 14 8.28 16.18 15.59
N SER A 15 8.25 17.16 14.70
CA SER A 15 8.24 16.88 13.26
C SER A 15 9.42 15.98 12.98
N LYS A 16 9.17 14.73 12.60
CA LYS A 16 10.25 13.83 12.19
C LYS A 16 10.94 14.49 11.01
N ASP A 17 12.26 14.59 11.09
CA ASP A 17 13.08 15.08 9.97
C ASP A 17 13.21 13.95 8.94
N TYR A 18 12.71 14.17 7.75
CA TYR A 18 12.79 13.24 6.63
C TYR A 18 13.79 13.68 5.55
N SER A 19 14.64 14.71 5.84
CA SER A 19 15.61 15.24 4.88
C SER A 19 16.66 14.20 4.41
N HIS A 20 16.85 13.13 5.18
CA HIS A 20 17.74 12.04 4.86
C HIS A 20 17.09 10.92 4.02
N LYS A 21 15.78 10.99 3.81
CA LYS A 21 15.02 10.01 3.03
C LYS A 21 15.10 10.32 1.54
N ALA A 22 14.98 9.28 0.72
CA ALA A 22 14.91 9.40 -0.73
C ALA A 22 13.81 10.38 -1.15
N THR A 23 14.11 11.17 -2.17
CA THR A 23 13.14 12.03 -2.85
C THR A 23 12.20 11.19 -3.73
N ASN A 24 11.05 11.76 -4.09
CA ASN A 24 10.14 11.09 -5.05
C ASN A 24 10.81 10.80 -6.39
N GLU A 25 11.73 11.66 -6.85
CA GLU A 25 12.43 11.46 -8.11
C GLU A 25 13.43 10.29 -8.02
N GLU A 26 14.11 10.11 -6.90
CA GLU A 26 14.99 8.95 -6.67
C GLU A 26 14.19 7.65 -6.61
N ILE A 27 13.06 7.64 -5.89
CA ILE A 27 12.13 6.51 -5.83
C ILE A 27 11.61 6.17 -7.22
N LYS A 28 11.12 7.18 -7.96
CA LYS A 28 10.66 7.03 -9.35
C LYS A 28 11.74 6.43 -10.24
N THR A 29 12.96 7.00 -10.22
CA THR A 29 14.09 6.53 -11.04
C THR A 29 14.41 5.06 -10.75
N ARG A 30 14.34 4.63 -9.49
CA ARG A 30 14.54 3.22 -9.13
C ARG A 30 13.47 2.32 -9.74
N PHE A 31 12.19 2.71 -9.64
CA PHE A 31 11.10 1.95 -10.24
C PHE A 31 11.15 1.94 -11.77
N ASP A 32 11.54 3.05 -12.40
CA ASP A 32 11.73 3.12 -13.86
C ASP A 32 12.74 2.06 -14.37
N ASN A 33 13.74 1.73 -13.56
CA ASN A 33 14.77 0.72 -13.89
C ASN A 33 14.40 -0.72 -13.50
N ASP A 34 13.30 -0.95 -12.78
CA ASP A 34 12.96 -2.25 -12.17
C ASP A 34 11.70 -2.90 -12.78
N VAL A 35 11.20 -2.40 -13.92
CA VAL A 35 9.93 -2.82 -14.54
C VAL A 35 9.86 -4.32 -14.78
N GLU A 36 10.93 -4.92 -15.31
CA GLU A 36 10.97 -6.36 -15.61
C GLU A 36 10.82 -7.18 -14.32
N ARG A 37 11.53 -6.80 -13.26
CA ARG A 37 11.45 -7.48 -11.97
C ARG A 37 10.04 -7.42 -11.39
N PHE A 38 9.41 -6.24 -11.37
CA PHE A 38 8.05 -6.06 -10.83
C PHE A 38 6.95 -6.63 -11.74
N SER A 39 7.23 -6.86 -13.03
CA SER A 39 6.31 -7.57 -13.92
C SER A 39 6.20 -9.06 -13.61
N ASN A 40 7.23 -9.64 -13.02
CA ASN A 40 7.28 -11.05 -12.64
C ASN A 40 6.85 -11.19 -11.17
N LEU A 41 5.76 -11.94 -10.94
CA LEU A 41 5.20 -12.16 -9.60
C LEU A 41 6.18 -12.86 -8.64
N GLU A 42 7.00 -13.78 -9.15
CA GLU A 42 7.94 -14.54 -8.31
C GLU A 42 9.11 -13.65 -7.87
N SER A 43 9.74 -12.95 -8.80
CA SER A 43 10.92 -12.13 -8.50
C SER A 43 10.58 -10.76 -7.90
N GLY A 44 9.49 -10.16 -8.32
CA GLY A 44 9.08 -8.81 -7.91
C GLY A 44 8.63 -8.70 -6.46
N GLN A 45 8.16 -9.81 -5.89
CA GLN A 45 7.60 -9.85 -4.53
C GLN A 45 8.40 -10.73 -3.55
N GLN A 46 9.59 -11.18 -3.91
CA GLN A 46 10.39 -12.09 -3.07
C GLN A 46 10.68 -11.52 -1.68
N THR A 47 10.85 -10.21 -1.55
CA THR A 47 11.09 -9.57 -0.24
C THR A 47 9.84 -9.44 0.61
N THR A 48 8.65 -9.63 0.05
CA THR A 48 7.38 -9.52 0.76
C THR A 48 6.93 -10.90 1.23
N ILE A 49 6.98 -11.13 2.53
CA ILE A 49 6.53 -12.40 3.13
C ILE A 49 5.05 -12.59 2.80
N ASP A 50 4.70 -13.80 2.35
CA ASP A 50 3.33 -14.20 2.01
C ASP A 50 2.66 -13.38 0.89
N ALA A 51 3.42 -12.73 0.01
CA ALA A 51 2.89 -11.87 -1.05
C ALA A 51 1.81 -12.55 -1.93
N PRO A 52 1.94 -13.82 -2.37
CA PRO A 52 0.88 -14.49 -3.12
C PRO A 52 -0.41 -14.66 -2.30
N LEU A 53 -0.30 -14.96 -1.00
CA LEU A 53 -1.44 -15.10 -0.10
C LEU A 53 -2.14 -13.76 0.12
N THR A 54 -1.40 -12.69 0.40
CA THR A 54 -1.98 -11.37 0.63
C THR A 54 -2.67 -10.83 -0.62
N MET A 55 -2.11 -11.06 -1.82
CA MET A 55 -2.76 -10.73 -3.09
C MET A 55 -4.07 -11.49 -3.26
N GLU A 56 -4.11 -12.81 -2.97
CA GLU A 56 -5.31 -13.62 -3.04
C GLU A 56 -6.37 -13.12 -2.07
N LEU A 57 -5.99 -12.81 -0.82
CA LEU A 57 -6.90 -12.35 0.22
C LEU A 57 -7.48 -10.96 -0.11
N CYS A 58 -6.66 -9.99 -0.50
CA CYS A 58 -7.12 -8.64 -0.84
C CYS A 58 -8.10 -8.66 -2.04
N THR A 59 -7.73 -9.36 -3.11
CA THR A 59 -8.60 -9.43 -4.31
C THR A 59 -9.82 -10.32 -4.08
N GLY A 60 -9.71 -11.33 -3.22
CA GLY A 60 -10.83 -12.15 -2.77
C GLY A 60 -11.84 -11.37 -1.95
N ALA A 61 -11.38 -10.60 -0.96
CA ALA A 61 -12.23 -9.73 -0.14
C ALA A 61 -12.93 -8.67 -1.01
N ALA A 62 -12.19 -8.01 -1.92
CA ALA A 62 -12.76 -7.07 -2.88
C ALA A 62 -13.89 -7.69 -3.69
N LYS A 63 -13.68 -8.90 -4.25
CA LYS A 63 -14.72 -9.64 -4.98
C LYS A 63 -15.92 -9.99 -4.12
N TYR A 64 -15.69 -10.37 -2.86
CA TYR A 64 -16.76 -10.81 -1.98
C TYR A 64 -17.66 -9.65 -1.56
N ILE A 65 -17.06 -8.49 -1.25
CA ILE A 65 -17.76 -7.27 -0.83
C ILE A 65 -18.42 -6.58 -2.04
N ASN A 66 -17.71 -6.49 -3.17
CA ASN A 66 -18.17 -5.76 -4.35
C ASN A 66 -18.30 -6.67 -5.59
N PRO A 67 -19.17 -7.71 -5.56
CA PRO A 67 -19.25 -8.73 -6.63
C PRO A 67 -19.66 -8.17 -8.00
N ASN A 68 -20.32 -7.02 -8.02
CA ASN A 68 -20.82 -6.33 -9.22
C ASN A 68 -20.03 -5.06 -9.54
N ALA A 69 -18.80 -4.93 -9.00
CA ALA A 69 -17.96 -3.77 -9.26
C ALA A 69 -17.79 -3.50 -10.75
N LYS A 70 -17.69 -2.22 -11.09
CA LYS A 70 -17.41 -1.73 -12.44
C LYS A 70 -16.16 -0.86 -12.49
N GLU A 71 -15.87 -0.12 -11.43
CA GLU A 71 -14.82 0.87 -11.36
C GLU A 71 -13.76 0.45 -10.32
N LEU A 72 -12.55 0.22 -10.80
CA LEU A 72 -11.37 -0.12 -10.01
C LEU A 72 -10.34 1.01 -10.08
N LEU A 73 -9.78 1.38 -8.93
CA LEU A 73 -8.56 2.18 -8.83
C LEU A 73 -7.45 1.30 -8.21
N ASP A 74 -6.27 1.30 -8.81
CA ASP A 74 -5.07 0.67 -8.27
C ASP A 74 -4.01 1.76 -8.04
N ILE A 75 -3.75 2.09 -6.77
CA ILE A 75 -2.81 3.15 -6.34
C ILE A 75 -1.43 2.53 -6.16
N GLY A 76 -0.43 3.06 -6.88
CA GLY A 76 0.91 2.47 -6.93
C GLY A 76 0.86 1.11 -7.63
N CYS A 77 0.20 1.04 -8.78
CA CYS A 77 -0.13 -0.21 -9.45
C CYS A 77 1.11 -1.00 -9.94
N GLY A 78 2.30 -0.37 -9.99
CA GLY A 78 3.49 -0.95 -10.58
C GLY A 78 3.20 -1.50 -11.98
N ALA A 79 3.60 -2.72 -12.26
CA ALA A 79 3.33 -3.40 -13.53
C ALA A 79 1.92 -4.04 -13.61
N GLY A 80 0.97 -3.67 -12.73
CA GLY A 80 -0.44 -4.06 -12.79
C GLY A 80 -0.78 -5.44 -12.20
N ASN A 81 0.07 -6.02 -11.37
CA ASN A 81 -0.13 -7.39 -10.88
C ASN A 81 -1.43 -7.56 -10.06
N TYR A 82 -1.75 -6.62 -9.16
CA TYR A 82 -2.99 -6.68 -8.37
C TYR A 82 -4.23 -6.44 -9.24
N THR A 83 -4.16 -5.50 -10.19
CA THR A 83 -5.23 -5.28 -11.17
C THR A 83 -5.49 -6.54 -12.01
N LEU A 84 -4.46 -7.21 -12.54
CA LEU A 84 -4.60 -8.45 -13.30
C LEU A 84 -5.23 -9.56 -12.45
N LYS A 85 -4.82 -9.69 -11.19
CA LYS A 85 -5.42 -10.64 -10.26
C LYS A 85 -6.89 -10.31 -10.00
N MET A 86 -7.24 -9.03 -9.87
CA MET A 86 -8.64 -8.60 -9.70
C MET A 86 -9.48 -8.92 -10.94
N LEU A 87 -8.96 -8.69 -12.14
CA LEU A 87 -9.62 -9.02 -13.41
C LEU A 87 -9.87 -10.51 -13.57
N SER A 88 -9.01 -11.38 -13.03
CA SER A 88 -9.27 -12.82 -13.00
C SER A 88 -10.49 -13.21 -12.16
N LYS A 89 -10.94 -12.34 -11.24
CA LYS A 89 -12.10 -12.55 -10.36
C LYS A 89 -13.33 -11.77 -10.79
N ILE A 90 -13.14 -10.56 -11.31
CA ILE A 90 -14.20 -9.70 -11.88
C ILE A 90 -13.71 -9.21 -13.25
N PRO A 91 -14.05 -9.89 -14.34
CA PRO A 91 -13.72 -9.44 -15.69
C PRO A 91 -14.50 -8.15 -16.03
N ASN A 92 -14.02 -7.41 -17.02
CA ASN A 92 -14.68 -6.22 -17.57
C ASN A 92 -14.76 -5.01 -16.62
N LEU A 93 -13.84 -4.89 -15.66
CA LEU A 93 -13.68 -3.67 -14.87
C LEU A 93 -13.10 -2.54 -15.74
N ASN A 94 -13.60 -1.33 -15.54
CA ASN A 94 -12.89 -0.11 -15.89
C ASN A 94 -11.76 0.05 -14.85
N CYS A 95 -10.53 0.13 -15.32
CA CYS A 95 -9.34 0.15 -14.48
C CYS A 95 -8.66 1.52 -14.56
N THR A 96 -8.57 2.22 -13.45
CA THR A 96 -7.70 3.40 -13.29
C THR A 96 -6.42 2.96 -12.61
N LEU A 97 -5.29 3.16 -13.27
CA LEU A 97 -3.97 2.75 -12.83
C LEU A 97 -3.17 4.00 -12.47
N ASN A 98 -2.69 4.09 -11.25
CA ASN A 98 -1.83 5.20 -10.80
C ASN A 98 -0.46 4.67 -10.39
N ASP A 99 0.58 5.34 -10.84
CA ASP A 99 1.96 5.13 -10.39
C ASP A 99 2.81 6.39 -10.64
N LEU A 100 3.94 6.54 -9.96
CA LEU A 100 4.96 7.56 -10.24
C LEU A 100 5.76 7.25 -11.51
N SER A 101 6.00 5.97 -11.77
CA SER A 101 6.85 5.47 -12.85
C SER A 101 6.04 5.34 -14.14
N LEU A 102 6.40 6.10 -15.17
CA LEU A 102 5.79 5.97 -16.49
C LEU A 102 6.05 4.59 -17.13
N PRO A 103 7.27 4.03 -17.09
CA PRO A 103 7.51 2.69 -17.63
C PRO A 103 6.68 1.59 -16.92
N MET A 104 6.41 1.72 -15.62
CA MET A 104 5.49 0.83 -14.89
C MET A 104 4.06 0.95 -15.42
N LEU A 105 3.56 2.19 -15.58
CA LEU A 105 2.22 2.44 -16.10
C LEU A 105 2.03 1.94 -17.54
N GLU A 106 3.01 2.15 -18.41
CA GLU A 106 2.99 1.61 -19.78
C GLU A 106 2.90 0.08 -19.75
N ARG A 107 3.75 -0.58 -18.95
CA ARG A 107 3.72 -2.03 -18.77
C ARG A 107 2.38 -2.50 -18.18
N ALA A 108 1.84 -1.81 -17.18
CA ALA A 108 0.55 -2.15 -16.58
C ALA A 108 -0.58 -1.98 -17.59
N SER A 109 -0.61 -0.86 -18.31
CA SER A 109 -1.61 -0.58 -19.34
C SER A 109 -1.64 -1.65 -20.43
N ASP A 110 -0.48 -2.02 -20.97
CA ASP A 110 -0.37 -3.07 -21.99
C ASP A 110 -0.92 -4.42 -21.50
N ARG A 111 -0.57 -4.80 -20.26
CA ARG A 111 -1.00 -6.08 -19.68
C ARG A 111 -2.49 -6.09 -19.32
N VAL A 112 -3.01 -4.98 -18.77
CA VAL A 112 -4.39 -4.86 -18.32
C VAL A 112 -5.34 -4.73 -19.49
N SER A 113 -4.99 -3.96 -20.54
CA SER A 113 -5.85 -3.72 -21.70
C SER A 113 -6.21 -4.98 -22.48
N VAL A 114 -5.38 -6.02 -22.43
CA VAL A 114 -5.68 -7.31 -23.10
C VAL A 114 -6.51 -8.25 -22.20
N GLN A 115 -6.71 -7.90 -20.93
CA GLN A 115 -7.43 -8.73 -19.95
C GLN A 115 -8.83 -8.19 -19.59
N THR A 116 -9.14 -6.95 -19.92
CA THR A 116 -10.46 -6.36 -19.68
C THR A 116 -11.08 -5.88 -20.99
N THR A 117 -12.40 -5.90 -21.08
CA THR A 117 -13.17 -5.20 -22.11
C THR A 117 -13.63 -3.81 -21.64
N GLY A 118 -13.36 -3.47 -20.37
CA GLY A 118 -13.57 -2.14 -19.83
C GLY A 118 -12.50 -1.15 -20.31
N THR A 119 -12.63 0.08 -19.89
CA THR A 119 -11.63 1.14 -20.17
C THR A 119 -10.40 1.00 -19.25
N VAL A 120 -9.22 1.36 -19.77
CA VAL A 120 -8.00 1.49 -18.97
C VAL A 120 -7.57 2.95 -19.02
N THR A 121 -7.51 3.57 -17.85
CA THR A 121 -7.04 4.95 -17.67
C THR A 121 -5.76 4.93 -16.86
N VAL A 122 -4.74 5.66 -17.27
CA VAL A 122 -3.47 5.78 -16.56
C VAL A 122 -3.30 7.19 -16.00
N ILE A 123 -2.78 7.30 -14.77
CA ILE A 123 -2.50 8.56 -14.09
C ILE A 123 -1.06 8.49 -13.56
N GLN A 124 -0.14 9.16 -14.23
CA GLN A 124 1.23 9.32 -13.75
C GLN A 124 1.27 10.50 -12.78
N ASP A 125 1.16 10.23 -11.50
CA ASP A 125 1.27 11.25 -10.45
C ASP A 125 1.57 10.60 -9.09
N ASP A 126 2.05 11.44 -8.17
CA ASP A 126 2.14 11.09 -6.76
C ASP A 126 0.73 10.91 -6.16
N MET A 127 0.55 9.85 -5.38
CA MET A 127 -0.76 9.56 -4.75
C MET A 127 -1.31 10.73 -3.91
N ARG A 128 -0.42 11.60 -3.39
CA ARG A 128 -0.81 12.81 -2.65
C ARG A 128 -1.46 13.87 -3.53
N ASN A 129 -1.13 13.90 -4.83
CA ASN A 129 -1.64 14.88 -5.78
C ASN A 129 -2.88 14.41 -6.54
N LEU A 130 -3.25 13.13 -6.46
CA LEU A 130 -4.36 12.57 -7.20
C LEU A 130 -5.63 13.43 -7.03
N ASN A 131 -6.21 13.81 -8.16
CA ASN A 131 -7.54 14.44 -8.22
C ASN A 131 -8.54 13.38 -8.67
N LEU A 132 -9.17 12.72 -7.70
CA LEU A 132 -10.10 11.62 -7.92
C LEU A 132 -11.55 12.13 -7.86
N PRO A 133 -12.45 11.63 -8.72
CA PRO A 133 -13.87 11.94 -8.62
C PRO A 133 -14.49 11.32 -7.36
N ASP A 134 -15.35 12.07 -6.68
CA ASP A 134 -16.07 11.59 -5.50
C ASP A 134 -17.04 10.46 -5.84
N ASN A 135 -17.17 9.47 -4.95
CA ASN A 135 -18.13 8.37 -5.04
C ASN A 135 -18.12 7.67 -6.41
N HIS A 136 -16.93 7.43 -6.95
CA HIS A 136 -16.76 6.88 -8.29
C HIS A 136 -16.34 5.41 -8.28
N PHE A 137 -15.40 5.03 -7.44
CA PHE A 137 -14.82 3.68 -7.44
C PHE A 137 -15.61 2.71 -6.57
N ASP A 138 -15.78 1.50 -7.05
CA ASP A 138 -16.34 0.39 -6.29
C ASP A 138 -15.26 -0.29 -5.44
N ILE A 139 -14.06 -0.40 -6.01
CA ILE A 139 -12.90 -1.03 -5.38
C ILE A 139 -11.68 -0.13 -5.53
N ILE A 140 -10.92 0.03 -4.45
CA ILE A 140 -9.58 0.61 -4.48
C ILE A 140 -8.59 -0.45 -3.98
N LEU A 141 -7.50 -0.64 -4.71
CA LEU A 141 -6.37 -1.48 -4.30
C LEU A 141 -5.15 -0.60 -4.05
N ALA A 142 -4.32 -0.98 -3.08
CA ALA A 142 -3.03 -0.38 -2.84
C ALA A 142 -2.06 -1.43 -2.30
N ALA A 143 -1.04 -1.77 -3.06
CA ALA A 143 -0.09 -2.81 -2.69
C ALA A 143 1.35 -2.30 -2.73
N ALA A 144 2.06 -2.41 -1.60
CA ALA A 144 3.43 -1.97 -1.43
C ALA A 144 3.65 -0.51 -1.87
N THR A 145 2.79 0.41 -1.40
CA THR A 145 2.81 1.80 -1.85
C THR A 145 2.64 2.86 -0.74
N PHE A 146 1.76 2.66 0.24
CA PHE A 146 1.50 3.68 1.27
C PHE A 146 2.67 3.90 2.22
N HIS A 147 3.57 2.94 2.39
CA HIS A 147 4.80 3.10 3.17
C HIS A 147 5.73 4.21 2.63
N HIS A 148 5.51 4.70 1.41
CA HIS A 148 6.20 5.87 0.87
C HIS A 148 5.62 7.22 1.33
N LEU A 149 4.46 7.25 2.01
CA LEU A 149 3.93 8.46 2.63
C LEU A 149 4.80 8.87 3.82
N ARG A 150 5.18 10.15 3.92
CA ARG A 150 6.15 10.62 4.90
C ARG A 150 5.51 11.09 6.19
N THR A 151 4.67 12.09 6.11
CA THR A 151 4.11 12.78 7.28
C THR A 151 2.73 12.24 7.63
N ASP A 152 2.29 12.45 8.88
CA ASP A 152 0.92 12.11 9.27
C ASP A 152 -0.12 12.90 8.45
N ALA A 153 0.25 14.10 7.98
CA ALA A 153 -0.58 14.89 7.06
C ALA A 153 -0.71 14.23 5.69
N ASP A 154 0.36 13.63 5.15
CA ASP A 154 0.29 12.89 3.88
C ASP A 154 -0.63 11.68 4.01
N TRP A 155 -0.50 10.93 5.12
CA TRP A 155 -1.35 9.78 5.43
C TRP A 155 -2.83 10.18 5.52
N GLU A 156 -3.14 11.24 6.29
CA GLU A 156 -4.51 11.72 6.44
C GLU A 156 -5.09 12.24 5.11
N LEU A 157 -4.29 12.97 4.32
CA LEU A 157 -4.68 13.47 3.01
C LEU A 157 -5.06 12.34 2.06
N VAL A 158 -4.18 11.33 1.92
CA VAL A 158 -4.39 10.23 0.97
C VAL A 158 -5.57 9.36 1.39
N PHE A 159 -5.68 9.02 2.69
CA PHE A 159 -6.79 8.21 3.19
C PHE A 159 -8.14 8.94 3.07
N THR A 160 -8.14 10.27 3.24
CA THR A 160 -9.34 11.10 3.01
C THR A 160 -9.75 11.07 1.54
N LYS A 161 -8.81 11.25 0.60
CA LYS A 161 -9.09 11.15 -0.84
C LYS A 161 -9.64 9.78 -1.24
N VAL A 162 -9.04 8.71 -0.71
CA VAL A 162 -9.51 7.34 -0.93
C VAL A 162 -10.94 7.15 -0.45
N TYR A 163 -11.26 7.62 0.76
CA TYR A 163 -12.62 7.57 1.29
C TYR A 163 -13.60 8.35 0.42
N GLN A 164 -13.26 9.56 0.01
CA GLN A 164 -14.11 10.39 -0.84
C GLN A 164 -14.36 9.74 -2.20
N ALA A 165 -13.33 9.17 -2.81
CA ALA A 165 -13.39 8.56 -4.14
C ALA A 165 -14.22 7.25 -4.18
N LEU A 166 -14.33 6.52 -3.08
CA LEU A 166 -15.14 5.31 -2.99
C LEU A 166 -16.65 5.64 -3.00
N LYS A 167 -17.43 4.84 -3.69
CA LYS A 167 -18.90 4.81 -3.58
C LYS A 167 -19.32 4.36 -2.18
N PRO A 168 -20.53 4.75 -1.70
CA PRO A 168 -21.13 4.08 -0.54
C PRO A 168 -21.17 2.55 -0.76
N GLY A 169 -20.68 1.78 0.22
CA GLY A 169 -20.52 0.32 0.10
C GLY A 169 -19.29 -0.13 -0.72
N GLY A 170 -18.52 0.79 -1.27
CA GLY A 170 -17.22 0.49 -1.88
C GLY A 170 -16.17 0.13 -0.85
N SER A 171 -15.09 -0.52 -1.29
CA SER A 171 -14.04 -1.02 -0.38
C SER A 171 -12.63 -0.71 -0.85
N ILE A 172 -11.72 -0.53 0.11
CA ILE A 172 -10.27 -0.47 -0.12
C ILE A 172 -9.60 -1.71 0.49
N TRP A 173 -8.62 -2.27 -0.25
CA TRP A 173 -7.79 -3.38 0.23
C TRP A 173 -6.32 -3.05 0.05
N ILE A 174 -5.58 -3.18 1.13
CA ILE A 174 -4.19 -2.76 1.26
C ILE A 174 -3.35 -3.99 1.60
N SER A 175 -2.23 -4.18 0.89
CA SER A 175 -1.19 -5.14 1.25
C SER A 175 0.13 -4.39 1.32
N ASP A 176 0.67 -4.17 2.53
CA ASP A 176 1.76 -3.21 2.67
C ASP A 176 2.76 -3.57 3.78
N LEU A 177 3.91 -2.90 3.70
CA LEU A 177 4.91 -2.84 4.76
C LEU A 177 4.34 -2.05 5.94
N ILE A 178 4.46 -2.59 7.14
CA ILE A 178 3.99 -1.96 8.38
C ILE A 178 5.11 -1.81 9.40
N ALA A 179 4.97 -0.81 10.29
CA ALA A 179 5.81 -0.68 11.47
C ALA A 179 5.17 -1.36 12.69
N HIS A 180 5.91 -1.46 13.77
CA HIS A 180 5.44 -1.94 15.07
C HIS A 180 5.47 -0.81 16.10
N ASP A 181 4.47 -0.77 17.00
CA ASP A 181 4.37 0.26 18.04
C ASP A 181 5.36 0.03 19.19
N SER A 182 5.76 -1.22 19.43
CA SER A 182 6.71 -1.61 20.47
C SER A 182 8.09 -1.85 19.88
N VAL A 183 9.09 -1.14 20.36
CA VAL A 183 10.50 -1.31 19.95
C VAL A 183 10.99 -2.74 20.16
N LEU A 184 10.56 -3.41 21.24
CA LEU A 184 10.97 -4.80 21.50
C LEU A 184 10.35 -5.78 20.50
N ILE A 185 9.11 -5.55 20.11
CA ILE A 185 8.44 -6.35 19.08
C ILE A 185 8.98 -6.03 17.70
N ASP A 186 9.33 -4.77 17.43
CA ASP A 186 9.99 -4.38 16.20
C ASP A 186 11.34 -5.08 16.01
N ASN A 187 12.18 -5.11 17.06
CA ASN A 187 13.44 -5.82 17.04
C ASN A 187 13.25 -7.33 16.80
N LEU A 188 12.27 -7.98 17.46
CA LEU A 188 11.95 -9.38 17.23
C LEU A 188 11.65 -9.66 15.75
N PHE A 189 10.79 -8.85 15.15
CA PHE A 189 10.42 -9.03 13.76
C PHE A 189 11.51 -8.61 12.78
N LYS A 190 12.39 -7.67 13.18
CA LYS A 190 13.57 -7.32 12.40
C LYS A 190 14.53 -8.52 12.29
N ASP A 191 14.75 -9.23 13.41
CA ASP A 191 15.57 -10.44 13.42
C ASP A 191 14.95 -11.55 12.56
N GLN A 192 13.63 -11.78 12.70
CA GLN A 192 12.92 -12.79 11.90
C GLN A 192 12.92 -12.46 10.40
N TYR A 193 12.66 -11.21 10.05
CA TYR A 193 12.68 -10.78 8.66
C TYR A 193 14.10 -10.81 8.09
N GLY A 194 15.10 -10.42 8.90
CA GLY A 194 16.51 -10.54 8.53
C GLY A 194 16.90 -11.98 8.21
N ALA A 195 16.49 -12.94 9.07
CA ALA A 195 16.75 -14.37 8.82
C ALA A 195 16.06 -14.84 7.52
N TYR A 196 14.83 -14.40 7.23
CA TYR A 196 14.15 -14.68 5.96
C TYR A 196 14.94 -14.14 4.76
N LEU A 197 15.39 -12.88 4.80
CA LEU A 197 16.16 -12.26 3.72
C LEU A 197 17.49 -12.96 3.48
N GLU A 198 18.13 -13.45 4.55
CA GLU A 198 19.37 -14.25 4.43
C GLU A 198 19.14 -15.54 3.64
N THR A 199 17.98 -16.17 3.75
CA THR A 199 17.66 -17.35 2.94
C THR A 199 17.53 -17.05 1.45
N LEU A 200 17.22 -15.80 1.08
CA LEU A 200 17.06 -15.37 -0.32
C LEU A 200 18.39 -15.00 -0.99
N GLY A 201 19.35 -14.44 -0.23
CA GLY A 201 20.59 -13.94 -0.86
C GLY A 201 21.73 -13.66 0.13
N GLY A 202 21.66 -14.22 1.34
CA GLY A 202 22.68 -14.09 2.37
C GLY A 202 22.71 -12.70 3.03
N GLU A 203 23.72 -12.50 3.90
CA GLU A 203 23.87 -11.29 4.73
C GLU A 203 23.90 -9.99 3.89
N THR A 204 24.62 -10.01 2.77
CA THR A 204 24.73 -8.83 1.90
C THR A 204 23.36 -8.42 1.31
N TYR A 205 22.54 -9.39 0.95
CA TYR A 205 21.19 -9.13 0.44
C TYR A 205 20.27 -8.58 1.53
N LYS A 206 20.32 -9.17 2.73
CA LYS A 206 19.60 -8.67 3.90
C LYS A 206 19.94 -7.21 4.18
N GLN A 207 21.24 -6.88 4.27
CA GLN A 207 21.66 -5.51 4.54
C GLN A 207 21.17 -4.55 3.45
N LYS A 208 21.32 -4.91 2.16
CA LYS A 208 20.81 -4.10 1.05
C LYS A 208 19.31 -3.82 1.15
N VAL A 209 18.51 -4.80 1.58
CA VAL A 209 17.06 -4.60 1.72
C VAL A 209 16.75 -3.69 2.91
N PHE A 210 17.40 -3.86 4.04
CA PHE A 210 17.22 -2.98 5.20
C PHE A 210 17.67 -1.54 4.92
N ASP A 211 18.78 -1.36 4.23
CA ASP A 211 19.29 -0.03 3.87
C ASP A 211 18.29 0.71 2.96
N TYR A 212 17.71 0.02 2.00
CA TYR A 212 16.73 0.63 1.11
C TYR A 212 15.41 0.94 1.83
N ILE A 213 14.91 0.05 2.70
CA ILE A 213 13.73 0.32 3.54
C ILE A 213 13.98 1.56 4.41
N GLU A 214 15.16 1.62 5.08
CA GLU A 214 15.51 2.79 5.89
C GLU A 214 15.59 4.07 5.05
N TYR A 215 16.11 3.99 3.82
CA TYR A 215 16.25 5.16 2.95
C TYR A 215 14.95 5.61 2.30
N GLU A 216 14.09 4.67 1.85
CA GLU A 216 12.92 5.00 1.05
C GLU A 216 11.61 5.00 1.83
N ASP A 217 11.48 4.23 2.92
CA ASP A 217 10.18 3.93 3.50
C ASP A 217 9.95 4.61 4.86
N THR A 218 8.69 4.91 5.15
CA THR A 218 8.23 5.45 6.42
C THR A 218 6.90 4.81 6.83
N PRO A 219 6.86 3.47 6.96
CA PRO A 219 5.63 2.77 7.27
C PRO A 219 5.03 3.24 8.59
N ARG A 220 3.72 3.10 8.73
CA ARG A 220 3.00 3.28 9.98
C ARG A 220 2.56 1.92 10.52
N SER A 221 2.34 1.84 11.83
CA SER A 221 1.83 0.60 12.41
C SER A 221 0.44 0.27 11.88
N LEU A 222 0.10 -1.01 11.88
CA LEU A 222 -1.23 -1.46 11.47
C LEU A 222 -2.33 -0.79 12.31
N ASN A 223 -2.10 -0.64 13.63
CA ASN A 223 -3.04 0.04 14.52
C ASN A 223 -3.28 1.50 14.10
N TYR A 224 -2.22 2.23 13.75
CA TYR A 224 -2.32 3.60 13.25
C TYR A 224 -3.18 3.65 11.96
N GLN A 225 -2.91 2.76 11.01
CA GLN A 225 -3.60 2.74 9.73
C GLN A 225 -5.09 2.39 9.87
N LEU A 226 -5.43 1.40 10.71
CA LEU A 226 -6.82 1.05 11.00
C LEU A 226 -7.57 2.20 11.70
N ALA A 227 -6.94 2.84 12.69
CA ALA A 227 -7.51 4.01 13.36
C ALA A 227 -7.72 5.19 12.40
N LEU A 228 -6.81 5.39 11.44
CA LEU A 228 -6.93 6.43 10.44
C LEU A 228 -8.07 6.14 9.45
N LEU A 229 -8.23 4.90 9.00
CA LEU A 229 -9.39 4.49 8.18
C LEU A 229 -10.71 4.82 8.89
N GLN A 230 -10.83 4.48 10.18
CA GLN A 230 -12.02 4.82 10.98
C GLN A 230 -12.19 6.34 11.12
N LYS A 231 -11.10 7.07 11.38
CA LYS A 231 -11.11 8.55 11.53
C LYS A 231 -11.62 9.25 10.29
N VAL A 232 -11.25 8.79 9.09
CA VAL A 232 -11.69 9.43 7.83
C VAL A 232 -13.11 9.01 7.41
N GLY A 233 -13.74 8.04 8.10
CA GLY A 233 -15.16 7.76 7.96
C GLY A 233 -15.54 6.32 7.56
N PHE A 234 -14.57 5.41 7.35
CA PHE A 234 -14.90 4.02 7.05
C PHE A 234 -15.69 3.36 8.18
N SER A 235 -16.76 2.66 7.82
CA SER A 235 -17.68 2.03 8.78
C SER A 235 -17.15 0.71 9.33
N VAL A 236 -16.38 -0.03 8.52
CA VAL A 236 -15.82 -1.34 8.85
C VAL A 236 -14.35 -1.36 8.47
N THR A 237 -13.51 -1.92 9.34
CA THR A 237 -12.10 -2.21 9.05
C THR A 237 -11.83 -3.68 9.37
N GLU A 238 -11.09 -4.37 8.49
CA GLU A 238 -10.79 -5.79 8.63
C GLU A 238 -9.30 -6.06 8.40
N ILE A 239 -8.75 -6.98 9.19
CA ILE A 239 -7.40 -7.52 8.98
C ILE A 239 -7.54 -8.89 8.32
N LEU A 240 -6.98 -9.04 7.13
CA LEU A 240 -7.02 -10.30 6.39
C LEU A 240 -5.81 -11.18 6.71
N HIS A 241 -4.65 -10.57 6.93
CA HIS A 241 -3.40 -11.27 7.24
C HIS A 241 -2.38 -10.32 7.88
N LYS A 242 -1.52 -10.88 8.74
CA LYS A 242 -0.33 -10.18 9.24
C LYS A 242 0.79 -11.19 9.50
N ASN A 243 1.94 -10.95 8.91
CA ASN A 243 3.16 -11.72 9.18
C ASN A 243 4.38 -10.78 9.16
N SER A 244 5.15 -10.77 10.25
CA SER A 244 6.33 -9.92 10.42
C SER A 244 6.02 -8.43 10.11
N TYR A 245 6.70 -7.83 9.15
CA TYR A 245 6.53 -6.46 8.67
C TYR A 245 5.46 -6.29 7.59
N PHE A 246 4.68 -7.32 7.28
CA PHE A 246 3.70 -7.25 6.20
C PHE A 246 2.29 -7.52 6.71
N ALA A 247 1.34 -6.75 6.21
CA ALA A 247 -0.07 -6.94 6.51
C ALA A 247 -0.95 -6.77 5.28
N ALA A 248 -2.04 -7.54 5.24
CA ALA A 248 -3.16 -7.34 4.34
C ALA A 248 -4.39 -6.97 5.17
N PHE A 249 -5.00 -5.85 4.86
CA PHE A 249 -6.15 -5.30 5.59
C PHE A 249 -6.96 -4.38 4.68
N GLY A 250 -8.09 -3.93 5.14
CA GLY A 250 -8.90 -3.02 4.36
C GLY A 250 -10.08 -2.46 5.11
N ALA A 251 -10.94 -1.76 4.37
CA ALA A 251 -12.09 -1.07 4.94
C ALA A 251 -13.24 -0.96 3.94
N ILE A 252 -14.46 -0.81 4.47
CA ILE A 252 -15.71 -0.63 3.72
C ILE A 252 -16.30 0.74 4.09
N LYS A 253 -16.63 1.53 3.07
CA LYS A 253 -17.28 2.85 3.21
C LYS A 253 -18.75 2.75 3.58
#